data_9a05fdad1bcf00344ebf2953961a5dc3
#
_entry.id   9a05fdad1bcf00344ebf2953961a5dc3
#
_cell.length_a   1.000
_cell.length_b   1.000
_cell.length_c   1.000
_cell.angle_alpha   90.00
_cell.angle_beta   90.00
_cell.angle_gamma   90.00
#
_symmetry.space_group_name_H-M   'P 1'
#
loop_
_entity.id
_entity.type
_entity.pdbx_description
1 polymer ?
#
loop_
_entity_poly.entity_id
_entity_poly.type
_entity_poly.pdbx_seq_one_letter_code
_entity_poly.pdbx_strand_id
1 'polypeptide(L)'
;AGARIATWVPGTSAHSWQAVASGGTSIGLKGTKLAVQVLSETAKEIFLNPSIATLAKEELNKNVGKGFNYIPLLGDRDPPLDYRN
;
A
#
# COMPACT_ATOMS: atom_id res chain seq x y z
N ALA A 1 -1.09 4.31 5.54
CA ALA A 1 -0.89 5.16 4.35
C ALA A 1 -0.22 4.34 3.26
N GLY A 2 -0.50 4.63 2.01
CA GLY A 2 0.11 3.96 0.87
C GLY A 2 0.21 4.91 -0.32
N ALA A 3 1.18 4.66 -1.20
CA ALA A 3 1.36 5.40 -2.42
C ALA A 3 1.47 4.45 -3.62
N ARG A 4 0.97 4.89 -4.76
CA ARG A 4 1.16 4.19 -6.04
C ARG A 4 2.04 5.03 -6.93
N ILE A 5 3.13 4.46 -7.37
CA ILE A 5 4.14 5.13 -8.20
C ILE A 5 4.27 4.37 -9.52
N ALA A 6 4.37 5.10 -10.63
CA ALA A 6 4.57 4.51 -11.93
C ALA A 6 5.99 3.90 -12.03
N THR A 7 6.04 2.60 -12.30
CA THR A 7 7.29 1.83 -12.51
C THR A 7 7.33 1.14 -13.85
N TRP A 8 6.28 1.29 -14.66
CA TRP A 8 6.19 0.82 -16.04
C TRP A 8 5.35 1.76 -16.91
N VAL A 9 5.38 1.52 -18.21
CA VAL A 9 4.61 2.30 -19.19
C VAL A 9 3.11 2.09 -18.99
N PRO A 10 2.27 3.16 -19.06
CA PRO A 10 0.82 3.02 -19.02
C PRO A 10 0.32 1.96 -20.03
N GLY A 11 -0.64 1.15 -19.61
CA GLY A 11 -1.16 0.04 -20.41
C GLY A 11 -0.43 -1.30 -20.24
N THR A 12 0.70 -1.32 -19.53
CA THR A 12 1.36 -2.58 -19.17
C THR A 12 0.49 -3.37 -18.18
N SER A 13 0.17 -4.61 -18.52
CA SER A 13 -0.58 -5.50 -17.63
C SER A 13 0.22 -5.81 -16.37
N ALA A 14 -0.39 -5.69 -15.21
CA ALA A 14 0.18 -6.18 -13.96
C ALA A 14 0.36 -7.71 -14.03
N HIS A 15 1.30 -8.25 -13.25
CA HIS A 15 1.62 -9.68 -13.22
C HIS A 15 2.05 -10.27 -14.58
N SER A 16 2.67 -9.44 -15.44
CA SER A 16 3.21 -9.83 -16.74
C SER A 16 4.74 -9.78 -16.75
N TRP A 17 5.37 -10.49 -17.69
CA TRP A 17 6.82 -10.42 -17.86
C TRP A 17 7.26 -9.00 -18.26
N GLN A 18 6.42 -8.23 -18.96
CA GLN A 18 6.68 -6.84 -19.32
C GLN A 18 6.78 -5.94 -18.07
N ALA A 19 5.89 -6.15 -17.09
CA ALA A 19 5.94 -5.42 -15.82
C ALA A 19 7.23 -5.76 -15.05
N VAL A 20 7.62 -7.02 -15.03
CA VAL A 20 8.88 -7.46 -14.40
C VAL A 20 10.10 -6.86 -15.10
N ALA A 21 10.15 -6.92 -16.44
CA ALA A 21 11.23 -6.33 -17.22
C ALA A 21 11.35 -4.83 -17.00
N SER A 22 10.22 -4.09 -16.95
CA SER A 22 10.19 -2.65 -16.69
C SER A 22 10.77 -2.29 -15.32
N GLY A 23 10.59 -3.14 -14.32
CA GLY A 23 11.12 -2.95 -12.97
C GLY A 23 12.65 -2.79 -12.94
N GLY A 24 13.37 -3.47 -13.83
CA GLY A 24 14.82 -3.37 -13.99
C GLY A 24 15.30 -2.21 -14.88
N THR A 25 14.40 -1.45 -15.48
CA THR A 25 14.74 -0.33 -16.37
C THR A 25 14.89 0.99 -15.63
N SER A 26 15.29 2.04 -16.38
CA SER A 26 15.36 3.41 -15.84
C SER A 26 13.99 3.93 -15.36
N ILE A 27 12.89 3.47 -15.94
CA ILE A 27 11.51 3.81 -15.50
C ILE A 27 11.28 3.23 -14.10
N GLY A 28 11.54 1.95 -13.92
CA GLY A 28 11.42 1.27 -12.62
C GLY A 28 12.30 1.92 -11.55
N LEU A 29 13.56 2.19 -11.86
CA LEU A 29 14.51 2.84 -10.94
C LEU A 29 14.09 4.25 -10.54
N LYS A 30 13.60 5.07 -11.49
CA LYS A 30 13.06 6.41 -11.20
C LYS A 30 11.82 6.33 -10.31
N GLY A 31 10.91 5.40 -10.63
CA GLY A 31 9.72 5.16 -9.80
C GLY A 31 10.09 4.75 -8.38
N THR A 32 11.02 3.85 -8.21
CA THR A 32 11.52 3.42 -6.89
C THR A 32 12.12 4.59 -6.10
N LYS A 33 12.96 5.41 -6.72
CA LYS A 33 13.52 6.62 -6.07
C LYS A 33 12.42 7.58 -5.61
N LEU A 34 11.43 7.82 -6.47
CA LEU A 34 10.29 8.67 -6.11
C LEU A 34 9.48 8.05 -4.96
N ALA A 35 9.26 6.74 -4.96
CA ALA A 35 8.59 6.05 -3.87
C ALA A 35 9.31 6.25 -2.53
N VAL A 36 10.64 6.12 -2.52
CA VAL A 36 11.45 6.37 -1.32
C VAL A 36 11.27 7.80 -0.82
N GLN A 37 11.33 8.79 -1.70
CA GLN A 37 11.14 10.19 -1.34
C GLN A 37 9.75 10.44 -0.75
N VAL A 38 8.70 10.01 -1.44
CA VAL A 38 7.31 10.18 -0.99
C VAL A 38 7.08 9.54 0.37
N LEU A 39 7.53 8.30 0.56
CA LEU A 39 7.34 7.59 1.83
C LEU A 39 8.14 8.22 2.96
N SER A 40 9.37 8.64 2.69
CA SER A 40 10.23 9.29 3.69
C SER A 40 9.66 10.65 4.14
N GLU A 41 9.23 11.49 3.20
CA GLU A 41 8.61 12.78 3.55
C GLU A 41 7.25 12.59 4.24
N THR A 42 6.46 11.59 3.82
CA THR A 42 5.20 11.24 4.52
C THR A 42 5.47 10.83 5.97
N ALA A 43 6.44 9.96 6.19
CA ALA A 43 6.81 9.54 7.55
C ALA A 43 7.26 10.72 8.39
N LYS A 44 8.16 11.54 7.85
CA LYS A 44 8.65 12.76 8.50
C LYS A 44 7.50 13.70 8.87
N GLU A 45 6.58 13.96 7.95
CA GLU A 45 5.42 14.81 8.19
C GLU A 45 4.54 14.28 9.32
N ILE A 46 4.27 12.98 9.38
CA ILE A 46 3.48 12.35 10.44
C ILE A 46 4.19 12.49 11.81
N PHE A 47 5.52 12.36 11.86
CA PHE A 47 6.29 12.54 13.10
C PHE A 47 6.32 14.00 13.57
N LEU A 48 6.43 14.95 12.64
CA LEU A 48 6.46 16.37 12.98
C LEU A 48 5.06 16.94 13.29
N ASN A 49 4.03 16.33 12.72
CA ASN A 49 2.64 16.77 12.86
C ASN A 49 1.71 15.60 13.25
N PRO A 50 1.71 15.19 14.52
CA PRO A 50 0.90 14.05 14.98
C PRO A 50 -0.61 14.20 14.77
N SER A 51 -1.11 15.43 14.57
CA SER A 51 -2.53 15.67 14.28
C SER A 51 -3.00 14.99 12.98
N ILE A 52 -2.11 14.73 12.03
CA ILE A 52 -2.43 13.99 10.81
C ILE A 52 -2.96 12.60 11.13
N ALA A 53 -2.31 11.89 12.05
CA ALA A 53 -2.76 10.56 12.47
C ALA A 53 -4.12 10.61 13.17
N THR A 54 -4.36 11.62 13.99
CA THR A 54 -5.64 11.84 14.68
C THR A 54 -6.77 12.10 13.67
N LEU A 55 -6.57 13.03 12.74
CA LEU A 55 -7.55 13.35 11.69
C LEU A 55 -7.84 12.13 10.79
N ALA A 56 -6.82 11.38 10.40
CA ALA A 56 -6.99 10.16 9.62
C ALA A 56 -7.83 9.11 10.38
N LYS A 57 -7.63 8.99 11.70
CA LYS A 57 -8.42 8.08 12.53
C LYS A 57 -9.87 8.53 12.66
N GLU A 58 -10.11 9.83 12.82
CA GLU A 58 -11.45 10.41 12.86
C GLU A 58 -12.20 10.18 11.54
N GLU A 59 -11.53 10.41 10.42
CA GLU A 59 -12.09 10.14 9.09
C GLU A 59 -12.43 8.66 8.90
N LEU A 60 -11.53 7.75 9.30
CA LEU A 60 -11.79 6.31 9.25
C LEU A 60 -13.04 5.96 10.08
N ASN A 61 -13.11 6.43 11.32
CA ASN A 61 -14.25 6.16 12.21
C ASN A 61 -15.57 6.71 11.64
N LYS A 62 -15.52 7.86 10.98
CA LYS A 62 -16.68 8.43 10.28
C LYS A 62 -17.13 7.56 9.11
N ASN A 63 -16.17 7.04 8.33
CA ASN A 63 -16.45 6.26 7.13
C ASN A 63 -16.96 4.84 7.43
N VAL A 64 -16.43 4.19 8.45
CA VAL A 64 -16.90 2.86 8.87
C VAL A 64 -18.20 2.90 9.68
N GLY A 65 -18.53 4.07 10.27
CA GLY A 65 -19.76 4.27 11.05
C GLY A 65 -19.66 3.82 12.51
N LYS A 66 -20.62 4.31 13.29
CA LYS A 66 -20.72 3.94 14.71
C LYS A 66 -21.17 2.48 14.86
N GLY A 67 -20.48 1.74 15.72
CA GLY A 67 -20.83 0.34 15.99
C GLY A 67 -20.26 -0.67 14.98
N PHE A 68 -19.38 -0.23 14.07
CA PHE A 68 -18.67 -1.17 13.21
C PHE A 68 -17.85 -2.16 14.03
N ASN A 69 -18.11 -3.45 13.84
CA ASN A 69 -17.34 -4.55 14.40
C ASN A 69 -16.83 -5.42 13.27
N TYR A 70 -15.51 -5.54 13.16
CA TYR A 70 -14.91 -6.40 12.14
C TYR A 70 -15.04 -7.87 12.55
N ILE A 71 -15.74 -8.65 11.72
CA ILE A 71 -15.83 -10.10 11.87
C ILE A 71 -15.01 -10.73 10.74
N PRO A 72 -13.93 -11.47 11.06
CA PRO A 72 -13.11 -12.13 10.04
C PRO A 72 -13.93 -13.14 9.25
N LEU A 73 -13.87 -13.05 7.91
CA LEU A 73 -14.58 -14.02 7.03
C LEU A 73 -13.96 -15.42 7.08
N LEU A 74 -12.71 -15.51 7.52
CA LEU A 74 -12.00 -16.79 7.62
C LEU A 74 -12.28 -17.52 8.95
N GLY A 75 -12.87 -16.85 9.95
CA GLY A 75 -13.05 -17.41 11.29
C GLY A 75 -11.71 -17.76 11.95
N ASP A 76 -11.71 -18.79 12.78
CA ASP A 76 -10.54 -19.24 13.56
C ASP A 76 -9.77 -20.38 12.88
N ARG A 77 -9.95 -20.58 11.57
CA ARG A 77 -9.24 -21.63 10.84
C ARG A 77 -7.75 -21.31 10.71
N ASP A 78 -6.92 -22.34 10.84
CA ASP A 78 -5.49 -22.22 10.60
C ASP A 78 -5.14 -21.84 9.14
N PRO A 79 -4.04 -21.12 8.92
CA PRO A 79 -3.55 -20.84 7.58
C PRO A 79 -3.25 -22.14 6.82
N PRO A 80 -3.66 -22.28 5.54
CA PRO A 80 -3.38 -23.48 4.75
C PRO A 80 -1.91 -23.45 4.25
N LEU A 81 -0.97 -23.84 5.11
CA LEU A 81 0.46 -23.79 4.80
C LEU A 81 0.93 -24.93 3.91
N ASP A 82 0.11 -25.95 3.70
CA ASP A 82 0.36 -27.18 2.94
C ASP A 82 -0.24 -27.18 1.53
N TYR A 83 -0.76 -26.04 1.06
CA TYR A 83 -1.48 -25.96 -0.23
C TYR A 83 -0.63 -26.22 -1.49
N ARG A 84 0.71 -26.44 -1.33
CA ARG A 84 1.63 -26.78 -2.41
C ARG A 84 2.21 -28.20 -2.32
N ASN A 85 1.68 -29.02 -1.44
CA ASN A 85 2.06 -30.43 -1.33
C ASN A 85 1.25 -31.30 -2.29
#